data_d3d6d69bb5dfc5e9ed5c03c8f983c595
#
_entry.id   d3d6d69bb5dfc5e9ed5c03c8f983c595
#
_cell.length_a   1.000
_cell.length_b   1.000
_cell.length_c   1.000
_cell.angle_alpha   90.00
_cell.angle_beta   90.00
_cell.angle_gamma   90.00
#
_symmetry.space_group_name_H-M   'P 1'
#
loop_
_entity.id
_entity.type
_entity.pdbx_description
1 polymer ?
#
loop_
_entity_poly.entity_id
_entity_poly.type
_entity_poly.pdbx_seq_one_letter_code
_entity_poly.pdbx_strand_id
1 'polypeptide(L)'
;MKMIKFSRYVVLGAALAVVTGCNDAKLSTIDNGVYIAEAAPSNTFSQQIEAQLVDEGDVIKTLTVRLVRAIDQDVTVTLDIDQQLIDEYNQQHEASYELLPEEFRSFERTVTIPAGEVSAPVINLTIKPFTTPNNEAYAIPVRITSVAGPIGLVGNANHILYLLTSPNKQKAVVLKSANKTSLNFKNEIPVTQWTIEYWIKFDNTTGRPTGDW
;
A
#
# COMPACT_ATOMS: atom_id res chain seq x y z
N MET A 1 29.63 71.92 10.54
CA MET A 1 28.27 71.41 10.77
C MET A 1 27.72 70.85 9.46
N LYS A 2 28.15 69.68 9.05
CA LYS A 2 27.72 69.02 7.80
C LYS A 2 27.71 67.46 7.98
N MET A 3 26.91 66.92 8.86
CA MET A 3 26.85 65.50 9.09
C MET A 3 25.43 64.95 9.30
N ILE A 4 24.42 65.44 8.61
CA ILE A 4 23.06 64.93 8.80
C ILE A 4 22.39 64.51 7.46
N LYS A 5 23.02 64.66 6.31
CA LYS A 5 22.38 64.33 5.04
C LYS A 5 22.72 62.95 4.47
N PHE A 6 23.71 62.25 5.01
CA PHE A 6 24.13 60.94 4.50
C PHE A 6 23.31 59.76 5.06
N SER A 7 22.68 59.95 6.23
CA SER A 7 21.94 58.84 6.89
C SER A 7 20.57 58.55 6.26
N ARG A 8 19.95 59.52 5.57
CA ARG A 8 18.59 59.36 4.99
C ARG A 8 18.59 58.51 3.71
N TYR A 9 19.66 58.50 2.96
CA TYR A 9 19.73 57.75 1.70
C TYR A 9 20.16 56.28 1.93
N VAL A 10 20.89 56.01 2.99
CA VAL A 10 21.28 54.65 3.37
C VAL A 10 20.08 53.87 3.91
N VAL A 11 19.17 54.51 4.64
CA VAL A 11 17.95 53.85 5.15
C VAL A 11 16.92 53.62 4.04
N LEU A 12 16.86 54.47 3.02
CA LEU A 12 15.96 54.28 1.88
C LEU A 12 16.46 53.17 0.93
N GLY A 13 17.77 53.00 0.80
CA GLY A 13 18.39 51.91 0.01
C GLY A 13 18.24 50.54 0.66
N ALA A 14 18.25 50.45 1.99
CA ALA A 14 18.07 49.21 2.71
C ALA A 14 16.61 48.71 2.72
N ALA A 15 15.64 49.60 2.60
CA ALA A 15 14.23 49.22 2.55
C ALA A 15 13.76 48.66 1.19
N LEU A 16 14.51 48.90 0.10
CA LEU A 16 14.17 48.41 -1.23
C LEU A 16 14.75 47.00 -1.53
N ALA A 17 15.68 46.53 -0.71
CA ALA A 17 16.34 45.23 -0.91
C ALA A 17 15.56 44.02 -0.33
N VAL A 18 14.42 44.23 0.34
CA VAL A 18 13.68 43.17 1.05
C VAL A 18 12.50 42.63 0.24
N VAL A 19 12.19 43.17 -0.94
CA VAL A 19 11.05 42.73 -1.77
C VAL A 19 11.42 41.84 -2.97
N THR A 20 12.68 41.47 -3.13
CA THR A 20 13.05 40.41 -4.09
C THR A 20 13.22 39.09 -3.39
N GLY A 21 12.25 38.69 -2.60
CA GLY A 21 12.04 37.31 -2.25
C GLY A 21 11.63 36.58 -3.52
N CYS A 22 12.61 35.98 -4.20
CA CYS A 22 12.39 35.14 -5.35
C CYS A 22 11.45 34.01 -4.96
N ASN A 23 10.20 34.14 -5.34
CA ASN A 23 9.28 33.05 -5.39
C ASN A 23 9.51 32.32 -6.73
N ASP A 24 10.74 31.82 -6.95
CA ASP A 24 11.05 30.88 -8.01
C ASP A 24 10.59 29.45 -7.63
N ALA A 25 9.43 29.35 -7.01
CA ALA A 25 8.70 28.11 -7.04
C ALA A 25 8.29 27.89 -8.51
N LYS A 26 9.19 27.35 -9.32
CA LYS A 26 8.81 26.71 -10.56
C LYS A 26 7.86 25.58 -10.16
N LEU A 27 6.57 25.88 -10.19
CA LEU A 27 5.54 24.86 -10.27
C LEU A 27 5.84 24.09 -11.56
N SER A 28 6.64 23.02 -11.45
CA SER A 28 6.80 22.09 -12.55
C SER A 28 5.41 21.55 -12.81
N THR A 29 4.81 21.98 -13.91
CA THR A 29 3.58 21.37 -14.40
C THR A 29 3.90 19.90 -14.60
N ILE A 30 3.19 19.04 -13.87
CA ILE A 30 3.29 17.61 -14.10
C ILE A 30 2.94 17.37 -15.57
N ASP A 31 3.86 16.78 -16.31
CA ASP A 31 3.62 16.42 -17.70
C ASP A 31 2.41 15.50 -17.76
N ASN A 32 1.59 15.68 -18.82
CA ASN A 32 0.45 14.80 -19.00
C ASN A 32 0.91 13.38 -19.26
N GLY A 33 0.31 12.42 -18.57
CA GLY A 33 0.72 11.02 -18.65
C GLY A 33 -0.30 10.09 -18.04
N VAL A 34 -0.08 8.79 -18.27
CA VAL A 34 -0.88 7.69 -17.74
C VAL A 34 -0.30 7.25 -16.40
N TYR A 35 -1.18 6.95 -15.45
CA TYR A 35 -0.82 6.44 -14.13
C TYR A 35 -1.90 5.51 -13.56
N ILE A 36 -1.54 4.74 -12.55
CA ILE A 36 -2.46 3.95 -11.74
C ILE A 36 -2.90 4.81 -10.55
N ALA A 37 -4.19 5.04 -10.37
CA ALA A 37 -4.71 5.95 -9.36
C ALA A 37 -4.40 5.48 -7.93
N GLU A 38 -4.43 4.18 -7.70
CA GLU A 38 -4.12 3.55 -6.42
C GLU A 38 -2.62 3.54 -6.10
N ALA A 39 -1.77 3.73 -7.13
CA ALA A 39 -0.34 3.93 -6.98
C ALA A 39 -0.03 5.39 -6.62
N ALA A 40 -0.53 5.89 -5.50
CA ALA A 40 -0.34 7.29 -5.10
C ALA A 40 1.15 7.67 -5.09
N PRO A 41 1.52 8.85 -5.60
CA PRO A 41 2.90 9.28 -5.64
C PRO A 41 3.40 9.49 -4.20
N SER A 42 4.11 8.51 -3.67
CA SER A 42 4.90 8.69 -2.48
C SER A 42 6.38 8.72 -2.85
N ASN A 43 7.14 9.54 -2.15
CA ASN A 43 8.59 9.62 -2.31
C ASN A 43 9.31 8.36 -1.78
N THR A 44 8.57 7.40 -1.30
CA THR A 44 9.01 6.10 -0.85
C THR A 44 8.30 5.03 -1.68
N PHE A 45 8.88 3.87 -1.81
CA PHE A 45 8.39 2.67 -2.52
C PHE A 45 7.01 2.16 -2.02
N SER A 46 6.15 3.01 -1.52
CA SER A 46 4.88 2.68 -0.89
C SER A 46 3.72 2.57 -1.88
N GLN A 47 3.98 2.04 -3.06
CA GLN A 47 2.91 1.60 -3.97
C GLN A 47 2.44 0.20 -3.60
N GLN A 48 2.34 -0.04 -2.29
CA GLN A 48 1.96 -1.32 -1.72
C GLN A 48 0.56 -1.21 -1.17
N ILE A 49 -0.28 -2.18 -1.50
CA ILE A 49 -1.60 -2.33 -0.92
C ILE A 49 -1.67 -3.69 -0.25
N GLU A 50 -1.96 -3.70 1.03
CA GLU A 50 -2.27 -4.96 1.71
C GLU A 50 -3.64 -5.48 1.24
N ALA A 51 -3.66 -6.73 0.81
CA ALA A 51 -4.88 -7.44 0.46
C ALA A 51 -5.10 -8.57 1.47
N GLN A 52 -5.95 -8.31 2.46
CA GLN A 52 -6.33 -9.34 3.41
C GLN A 52 -7.18 -10.40 2.71
N LEU A 53 -6.72 -11.64 2.75
CA LEU A 53 -7.44 -12.77 2.23
C LEU A 53 -8.60 -13.14 3.16
N VAL A 54 -9.64 -13.72 2.59
CA VAL A 54 -10.79 -14.25 3.33
C VAL A 54 -10.82 -15.77 3.22
N ASP A 55 -11.51 -16.42 4.16
CA ASP A 55 -11.56 -17.89 4.21
C ASP A 55 -12.39 -18.49 3.08
N GLU A 56 -13.42 -17.80 2.66
CA GLU A 56 -14.35 -18.23 1.63
C GLU A 56 -14.68 -17.05 0.72
N GLY A 57 -14.76 -17.33 -0.59
CA GLY A 57 -15.06 -16.35 -1.61
C GLY A 57 -13.84 -15.62 -2.16
N ASP A 58 -14.05 -14.90 -3.23
CA ASP A 58 -13.00 -14.13 -3.91
C ASP A 58 -12.75 -12.79 -3.22
N VAL A 59 -11.50 -12.37 -3.16
CA VAL A 59 -11.12 -11.01 -2.76
C VAL A 59 -10.98 -10.18 -4.02
N ILE A 60 -11.71 -9.06 -4.10
CA ILE A 60 -11.65 -8.15 -5.24
C ILE A 60 -10.96 -6.87 -4.82
N LYS A 61 -9.90 -6.50 -5.55
CA LYS A 61 -9.24 -5.20 -5.47
C LYS A 61 -9.48 -4.44 -6.76
N THR A 62 -9.73 -3.15 -6.64
CA THR A 62 -9.91 -2.28 -7.80
C THR A 62 -8.58 -1.68 -8.22
N LEU A 63 -8.42 -1.47 -9.52
CA LEU A 63 -7.30 -0.79 -10.13
C LEU A 63 -7.84 0.14 -11.22
N THR A 64 -7.47 1.41 -11.15
CA THR A 64 -7.97 2.44 -12.04
C THR A 64 -6.82 3.11 -12.79
N VAL A 65 -6.83 2.99 -14.10
CA VAL A 65 -5.87 3.67 -14.99
C VAL A 65 -6.41 5.06 -15.34
N ARG A 66 -5.58 6.10 -15.17
CA ARG A 66 -5.99 7.48 -15.39
C ARG A 66 -4.96 8.30 -16.16
N LEU A 67 -5.43 9.38 -16.76
CA LEU A 67 -4.64 10.48 -17.29
C LEU A 67 -4.58 11.64 -16.29
N VAL A 68 -3.48 12.38 -16.30
CA VAL A 68 -3.38 13.64 -15.55
C VAL A 68 -4.36 14.67 -16.11
N ARG A 69 -4.51 14.73 -17.44
CA ARG A 69 -5.46 15.60 -18.17
C ARG A 69 -6.04 14.87 -19.36
N ALA A 70 -7.31 15.12 -19.65
CA ALA A 70 -7.97 14.58 -20.84
C ALA A 70 -7.27 14.99 -22.13
N ILE A 71 -7.35 14.14 -23.14
CA ILE A 71 -6.90 14.39 -24.52
C ILE A 71 -7.98 13.97 -25.51
N ASP A 72 -7.93 14.50 -26.73
CA ASP A 72 -8.94 14.29 -27.78
C ASP A 72 -8.73 12.99 -28.56
N GLN A 73 -8.08 12.01 -27.96
CA GLN A 73 -7.78 10.69 -28.57
C GLN A 73 -7.93 9.60 -27.53
N ASP A 74 -8.33 8.41 -27.99
CA ASP A 74 -8.35 7.21 -27.17
C ASP A 74 -6.92 6.82 -26.77
N VAL A 75 -6.75 6.38 -25.53
CA VAL A 75 -5.49 5.87 -24.99
C VAL A 75 -5.69 4.43 -24.52
N THR A 76 -5.07 3.50 -25.23
CA THR A 76 -5.11 2.08 -24.83
C THR A 76 -3.87 1.76 -23.97
N VAL A 77 -4.12 1.18 -22.83
CA VAL A 77 -3.10 0.87 -21.81
C VAL A 77 -3.09 -0.63 -21.58
N THR A 78 -1.89 -1.21 -21.62
CA THR A 78 -1.68 -2.62 -21.30
C THR A 78 -0.96 -2.72 -19.95
N LEU A 79 -1.49 -3.59 -19.09
CA LEU A 79 -0.92 -3.94 -17.78
C LEU A 79 -0.47 -5.40 -17.83
N ASP A 80 0.58 -5.69 -17.09
CA ASP A 80 1.05 -7.07 -16.91
C ASP A 80 1.70 -7.25 -15.54
N ILE A 81 2.00 -8.51 -15.24
CA ILE A 81 2.74 -8.92 -14.04
C ILE A 81 4.23 -8.64 -14.25
N ASP A 82 4.84 -7.98 -13.27
CA ASP A 82 6.26 -7.68 -13.29
C ASP A 82 6.95 -8.25 -12.04
N GLN A 83 7.53 -9.45 -12.20
CA GLN A 83 8.23 -10.16 -11.13
C GLN A 83 9.34 -9.32 -10.47
N GLN A 84 9.99 -8.44 -11.22
CA GLN A 84 11.09 -7.62 -10.71
C GLN A 84 10.64 -6.75 -9.52
N LEU A 85 9.37 -6.32 -9.49
CA LEU A 85 8.84 -5.54 -8.35
C LEU A 85 8.85 -6.33 -7.03
N ILE A 86 8.62 -7.65 -7.10
CA ILE A 86 8.70 -8.52 -5.91
C ILE A 86 10.16 -8.67 -5.48
N ASP A 87 11.05 -8.89 -6.43
CA ASP A 87 12.48 -9.09 -6.15
C ASP A 87 13.08 -7.83 -5.50
N GLU A 88 12.77 -6.65 -6.05
CA GLU A 88 13.16 -5.35 -5.49
C GLU A 88 12.60 -5.13 -4.09
N TYR A 89 11.32 -5.46 -3.88
CA TYR A 89 10.68 -5.35 -2.58
C TYR A 89 11.32 -6.27 -1.55
N ASN A 90 11.52 -7.54 -1.90
CA ASN A 90 12.15 -8.52 -1.02
C ASN A 90 13.56 -8.10 -0.61
N GLN A 91 14.34 -7.57 -1.56
CA GLN A 91 15.69 -7.08 -1.27
C GLN A 91 15.69 -5.88 -0.32
N GLN A 92 14.75 -4.94 -0.50
CA GLN A 92 14.70 -3.71 0.32
C GLN A 92 14.17 -3.95 1.73
N HIS A 93 13.24 -4.90 1.88
CA HIS A 93 12.53 -5.14 3.13
C HIS A 93 12.95 -6.44 3.83
N GLU A 94 14.00 -7.12 3.31
CA GLU A 94 14.45 -8.44 3.82
C GLU A 94 13.28 -9.44 3.90
N ALA A 95 12.36 -9.35 2.92
CA ALA A 95 11.15 -10.15 2.84
C ALA A 95 11.35 -11.37 1.91
N SER A 96 10.34 -12.25 1.85
CA SER A 96 10.37 -13.45 1.02
C SER A 96 9.02 -13.69 0.34
N TYR A 97 8.49 -12.65 -0.31
CA TYR A 97 7.27 -12.79 -1.09
C TYR A 97 7.53 -13.55 -2.37
N GLU A 98 6.56 -14.39 -2.75
CA GLU A 98 6.52 -15.10 -4.01
C GLU A 98 5.36 -14.58 -4.88
N LEU A 99 5.45 -14.77 -6.18
CA LEU A 99 4.37 -14.44 -7.09
C LEU A 99 3.18 -15.39 -6.87
N LEU A 100 1.99 -14.86 -6.61
CA LEU A 100 0.79 -15.67 -6.55
C LEU A 100 0.59 -16.41 -7.90
N PRO A 101 0.39 -17.75 -7.91
CA PRO A 101 0.14 -18.51 -9.13
C PRO A 101 -1.06 -18.00 -9.94
N GLU A 102 -1.01 -18.14 -11.26
CA GLU A 102 -1.98 -17.54 -12.18
C GLU A 102 -3.40 -18.07 -11.97
N GLU A 103 -3.56 -19.32 -11.57
CA GLU A 103 -4.85 -19.94 -11.30
C GLU A 103 -5.63 -19.26 -10.15
N PHE A 104 -4.94 -18.54 -9.27
CA PHE A 104 -5.54 -17.84 -8.12
C PHE A 104 -5.74 -16.34 -8.36
N ARG A 105 -5.33 -15.80 -9.50
CA ARG A 105 -5.48 -14.39 -9.80
C ARG A 105 -6.00 -14.15 -11.21
N SER A 106 -6.82 -13.13 -11.38
CA SER A 106 -7.27 -12.70 -12.70
C SER A 106 -7.57 -11.20 -12.72
N PHE A 107 -7.23 -10.54 -13.82
CA PHE A 107 -7.62 -9.16 -14.10
C PHE A 107 -7.59 -8.90 -15.61
N GLU A 108 -8.28 -7.86 -16.04
CA GLU A 108 -8.25 -7.40 -17.43
C GLU A 108 -6.93 -6.68 -17.70
N ARG A 109 -6.17 -7.20 -18.68
CA ARG A 109 -4.82 -6.69 -18.97
C ARG A 109 -4.80 -5.45 -19.87
N THR A 110 -5.88 -5.14 -20.54
CA THR A 110 -5.94 -4.03 -21.49
C THR A 110 -7.19 -3.19 -21.25
N VAL A 111 -7.01 -1.89 -21.10
CA VAL A 111 -8.10 -0.94 -20.93
C VAL A 111 -7.91 0.26 -21.84
N THR A 112 -9.00 0.91 -22.23
CA THR A 112 -8.97 2.12 -23.03
C THR A 112 -9.59 3.27 -22.26
N ILE A 113 -8.88 4.39 -22.20
CA ILE A 113 -9.40 5.68 -21.75
C ILE A 113 -9.97 6.37 -22.99
N PRO A 114 -11.29 6.62 -23.05
CA PRO A 114 -11.90 7.26 -24.22
C PRO A 114 -11.42 8.70 -24.43
N ALA A 115 -11.45 9.17 -25.65
CA ALA A 115 -11.19 10.57 -25.99
C ALA A 115 -12.06 11.52 -25.14
N GLY A 116 -11.45 12.57 -24.57
CA GLY A 116 -12.13 13.53 -23.70
C GLY A 116 -12.29 13.07 -22.24
N GLU A 117 -12.02 11.81 -21.92
CA GLU A 117 -12.07 11.28 -20.57
C GLU A 117 -10.69 11.26 -19.89
N VAL A 118 -10.68 11.20 -18.56
CA VAL A 118 -9.45 11.11 -17.73
C VAL A 118 -9.28 9.76 -17.07
N SER A 119 -10.22 8.83 -17.23
CA SER A 119 -10.22 7.54 -16.54
C SER A 119 -10.69 6.42 -17.45
N ALA A 120 -10.00 5.31 -17.41
CA ALA A 120 -10.50 4.06 -17.95
C ALA A 120 -11.61 3.46 -17.04
N PRO A 121 -12.39 2.49 -17.54
CA PRO A 121 -13.20 1.63 -16.69
C PRO A 121 -12.36 0.97 -15.60
N VAL A 122 -12.97 0.76 -14.44
CA VAL A 122 -12.28 0.13 -13.30
C VAL A 122 -11.99 -1.33 -13.62
N ILE A 123 -10.74 -1.73 -13.39
CA ILE A 123 -10.29 -3.11 -13.49
C ILE A 123 -10.48 -3.78 -12.14
N ASN A 124 -11.10 -4.96 -12.13
CA ASN A 124 -11.19 -5.80 -10.95
C ASN A 124 -10.06 -6.84 -10.97
N LEU A 125 -9.14 -6.71 -10.03
CA LEU A 125 -8.18 -7.77 -9.71
C LEU A 125 -8.87 -8.74 -8.75
N THR A 126 -9.19 -9.93 -9.24
CA THR A 126 -9.82 -11.00 -8.47
C THR A 126 -8.77 -11.96 -7.95
N ILE A 127 -8.81 -12.23 -6.65
CA ILE A 127 -7.93 -13.17 -5.94
C ILE A 127 -8.82 -14.29 -5.40
N LYS A 128 -8.65 -15.50 -5.92
CA LYS A 128 -9.37 -16.69 -5.46
C LYS A 128 -8.80 -17.21 -4.15
N PRO A 129 -9.59 -17.90 -3.35
CA PRO A 129 -9.09 -18.57 -2.14
C PRO A 129 -7.96 -19.55 -2.46
N PHE A 130 -6.91 -19.53 -1.64
CA PHE A 130 -5.80 -20.48 -1.70
C PHE A 130 -5.29 -20.80 -0.30
N THR A 131 -4.48 -21.82 -0.18
CA THR A 131 -3.87 -22.23 1.09
C THR A 131 -2.38 -22.00 1.07
N THR A 132 -1.83 -21.62 2.22
CA THR A 132 -0.40 -21.42 2.44
C THR A 132 0.12 -22.47 3.43
N PRO A 133 0.36 -23.72 3.01
CA PRO A 133 0.67 -24.82 3.92
C PRO A 133 1.96 -24.62 4.72
N ASN A 134 2.92 -23.85 4.18
CA ASN A 134 4.20 -23.57 4.83
C ASN A 134 4.35 -22.09 5.23
N ASN A 135 3.24 -21.35 5.36
CA ASN A 135 3.22 -19.89 5.59
C ASN A 135 3.91 -19.09 4.48
N GLU A 136 3.78 -19.51 3.24
CA GLU A 136 4.27 -18.75 2.10
C GLU A 136 3.60 -17.36 2.07
N ALA A 137 4.38 -16.33 1.82
CA ALA A 137 3.91 -14.96 1.61
C ALA A 137 3.83 -14.69 0.09
N TYR A 138 2.66 -14.30 -0.39
CA TYR A 138 2.45 -14.04 -1.81
C TYR A 138 2.21 -12.56 -2.08
N ALA A 139 2.58 -12.14 -3.31
CA ALA A 139 2.31 -10.80 -3.81
C ALA A 139 1.84 -10.83 -5.26
N ILE A 140 1.16 -9.75 -5.68
CA ILE A 140 0.74 -9.56 -7.07
C ILE A 140 1.29 -8.21 -7.55
N PRO A 141 2.34 -8.20 -8.36
CA PRO A 141 2.92 -7.00 -8.93
C PRO A 141 2.24 -6.68 -10.27
N VAL A 142 1.59 -5.53 -10.37
CA VAL A 142 0.97 -5.06 -11.62
C VAL A 142 1.68 -3.82 -12.10
N ARG A 143 2.08 -3.79 -13.36
CA ARG A 143 2.75 -2.66 -14.01
C ARG A 143 2.07 -2.32 -15.34
N ILE A 144 2.02 -1.04 -15.69
CA ILE A 144 1.73 -0.60 -17.05
C ILE A 144 2.95 -0.89 -17.92
N THR A 145 2.78 -1.78 -18.90
CA THR A 145 3.87 -2.22 -19.80
C THR A 145 3.87 -1.48 -21.12
N SER A 146 2.70 -1.02 -21.58
CA SER A 146 2.62 -0.21 -22.78
C SER A 146 1.46 0.78 -22.76
N VAL A 147 1.64 1.87 -23.48
CA VAL A 147 0.62 2.90 -23.74
C VAL A 147 0.58 3.16 -25.22
N ALA A 148 -0.55 2.88 -25.85
CA ALA A 148 -0.80 3.23 -27.25
C ALA A 148 -1.53 4.57 -27.29
N GLY A 149 -0.83 5.63 -27.73
CA GLY A 149 -1.31 7.01 -27.78
C GLY A 149 -0.15 8.01 -27.76
N PRO A 150 -0.44 9.30 -27.91
CA PRO A 150 0.59 10.35 -27.97
C PRO A 150 1.07 10.79 -26.59
N ILE A 151 1.04 9.89 -25.60
CA ILE A 151 1.24 10.24 -24.20
C ILE A 151 2.12 9.19 -23.53
N GLY A 152 2.92 9.62 -22.54
CA GLY A 152 3.82 8.75 -21.78
C GLY A 152 3.26 8.33 -20.42
N LEU A 153 4.12 7.74 -19.61
CA LEU A 153 3.83 7.33 -18.23
C LEU A 153 4.19 8.47 -17.25
N VAL A 154 3.43 8.57 -16.16
CA VAL A 154 3.79 9.44 -15.05
C VAL A 154 4.77 8.71 -14.13
N GLY A 155 6.03 9.09 -14.18
CA GLY A 155 7.06 8.72 -13.21
C GLY A 155 6.88 7.34 -12.55
N ASN A 156 6.84 7.34 -11.22
CA ASN A 156 6.74 6.11 -10.43
C ASN A 156 5.29 5.60 -10.22
N ALA A 157 4.27 6.31 -10.73
CA ALA A 157 2.87 5.91 -10.55
C ALA A 157 2.37 4.90 -11.60
N ASN A 158 3.27 4.12 -12.19
CA ASN A 158 2.98 3.16 -13.27
C ASN A 158 2.92 1.71 -12.81
N HIS A 159 3.07 1.44 -11.53
CA HIS A 159 3.03 0.09 -10.98
C HIS A 159 2.43 0.07 -9.58
N ILE A 160 2.01 -1.11 -9.13
CA ILE A 160 1.47 -1.36 -7.80
C ILE A 160 1.80 -2.78 -7.36
N LEU A 161 2.09 -2.95 -6.09
CA LEU A 161 2.37 -4.24 -5.48
C LEU A 161 1.30 -4.55 -4.43
N TYR A 162 0.50 -5.58 -4.67
CA TYR A 162 -0.45 -6.09 -3.70
C TYR A 162 0.24 -7.15 -2.84
N LEU A 163 0.40 -6.87 -1.55
CA LEU A 163 0.92 -7.82 -0.57
C LEU A 163 -0.26 -8.59 0.04
N LEU A 164 -0.24 -9.91 -0.11
CA LEU A 164 -1.34 -10.74 0.36
C LEU A 164 -1.08 -11.16 1.80
N THR A 165 -2.01 -10.80 2.69
CA THR A 165 -1.95 -11.17 4.09
C THR A 165 -2.98 -12.27 4.37
N SER A 166 -2.51 -13.42 4.82
CA SER A 166 -3.41 -14.49 5.27
C SER A 166 -4.07 -14.11 6.60
N PRO A 167 -5.35 -14.42 6.80
CA PRO A 167 -5.94 -14.28 8.13
C PRO A 167 -5.17 -15.16 9.10
N ASN A 168 -4.76 -14.58 10.22
CA ASN A 168 -4.01 -15.30 11.24
C ASN A 168 -4.92 -16.33 11.93
N LYS A 169 -4.96 -17.55 11.38
CA LYS A 169 -5.74 -18.67 11.91
C LYS A 169 -4.90 -19.44 12.90
N GLN A 170 -5.14 -19.22 14.17
CA GLN A 170 -4.59 -20.07 15.21
C GLN A 170 -5.66 -21.00 15.74
N LYS A 171 -5.29 -22.27 15.94
CA LYS A 171 -6.16 -23.21 16.62
C LYS A 171 -6.33 -22.80 18.07
N ALA A 172 -7.51 -22.34 18.42
CA ALA A 172 -7.84 -22.02 19.80
C ALA A 172 -8.43 -23.25 20.51
N VAL A 173 -8.05 -23.46 21.75
CA VAL A 173 -8.68 -24.47 22.60
C VAL A 173 -10.02 -23.92 23.07
N VAL A 174 -11.11 -24.61 22.76
CA VAL A 174 -12.44 -24.27 23.27
C VAL A 174 -12.55 -24.80 24.69
N LEU A 175 -12.51 -23.91 25.68
CA LEU A 175 -12.70 -24.25 27.07
C LEU A 175 -14.22 -24.18 27.40
N LYS A 176 -14.79 -25.29 27.81
CA LYS A 176 -16.16 -25.37 28.35
C LYS A 176 -16.10 -25.46 29.88
N SER A 177 -17.19 -25.12 30.57
CA SER A 177 -17.28 -25.16 32.02
C SER A 177 -16.91 -26.53 32.65
N ALA A 178 -17.02 -27.60 31.87
CA ALA A 178 -16.61 -28.95 32.29
C ALA A 178 -15.12 -29.25 32.06
N ASN A 179 -14.39 -28.37 31.35
CA ASN A 179 -12.98 -28.62 31.05
C ASN A 179 -12.13 -28.02 32.18
N LYS A 180 -11.53 -28.90 32.96
CA LYS A 180 -10.45 -28.53 33.87
C LYS A 180 -9.13 -28.95 33.27
N THR A 181 -8.24 -27.99 33.07
CA THR A 181 -6.91 -28.25 32.52
C THR A 181 -5.87 -28.14 33.62
N SER A 182 -5.05 -29.15 33.77
CA SER A 182 -3.80 -29.06 34.55
C SER A 182 -2.63 -29.24 33.60
N LEU A 183 -1.69 -28.32 33.63
CA LEU A 183 -0.42 -28.46 32.90
C LEU A 183 0.59 -29.08 33.85
N ASN A 184 0.93 -30.33 33.62
CA ASN A 184 1.99 -31.00 34.37
C ASN A 184 3.19 -31.17 33.44
N PHE A 185 4.30 -30.57 33.80
CA PHE A 185 5.55 -30.82 33.10
C PHE A 185 6.14 -32.16 33.55
N LYS A 186 6.58 -32.96 32.60
CA LYS A 186 7.17 -34.30 32.89
C LYS A 186 8.46 -34.20 33.72
N ASN A 187 9.17 -33.10 33.56
CA ASN A 187 10.37 -32.75 34.30
C ASN A 187 10.24 -31.36 34.90
N GLU A 188 10.86 -31.12 36.07
CA GLU A 188 10.97 -29.79 36.61
C GLU A 188 11.74 -28.88 35.62
N ILE A 189 11.18 -27.72 35.31
CA ILE A 189 11.85 -26.70 34.49
C ILE A 189 12.38 -25.64 35.46
N PRO A 190 13.71 -25.54 35.65
CA PRO A 190 14.29 -24.52 36.50
C PRO A 190 14.21 -23.15 35.80
N VAL A 191 13.15 -22.42 36.06
CA VAL A 191 12.95 -21.06 35.53
C VAL A 191 13.03 -20.07 36.68
N THR A 192 13.82 -19.01 36.49
CA THR A 192 13.94 -17.89 37.46
C THR A 192 12.98 -16.76 37.16
N GLN A 193 12.52 -16.68 35.91
CA GLN A 193 11.51 -15.72 35.43
C GLN A 193 10.62 -16.37 34.39
N TRP A 194 9.34 -16.09 34.44
CA TRP A 194 8.39 -16.58 33.46
C TRP A 194 7.25 -15.58 33.28
N THR A 195 6.68 -15.58 32.06
CA THR A 195 5.50 -14.82 31.70
C THR A 195 4.51 -15.76 31.04
N ILE A 196 3.24 -15.66 31.41
CA ILE A 196 2.16 -16.37 30.71
C ILE A 196 1.32 -15.31 30.01
N GLU A 197 1.23 -15.41 28.71
CA GLU A 197 0.37 -14.59 27.88
C GLU A 197 -0.72 -15.46 27.26
N TYR A 198 -1.97 -14.98 27.30
CA TYR A 198 -3.08 -15.66 26.66
C TYR A 198 -4.11 -14.68 26.15
N TRP A 199 -4.74 -15.06 25.07
CA TRP A 199 -5.84 -14.34 24.46
C TRP A 199 -7.12 -15.12 24.67
N ILE A 200 -8.16 -14.49 25.26
CA ILE A 200 -9.45 -15.13 25.53
C ILE A 200 -10.53 -14.41 24.75
N LYS A 201 -11.30 -15.15 23.97
CA LYS A 201 -12.57 -14.68 23.40
C LYS A 201 -13.72 -15.29 24.20
N PHE A 202 -14.56 -14.45 24.77
CA PHE A 202 -15.77 -14.87 25.44
C PHE A 202 -16.93 -14.86 24.44
N ASP A 203 -17.62 -15.98 24.28
CA ASP A 203 -18.80 -16.06 23.43
C ASP A 203 -20.04 -15.47 24.08
N ASN A 204 -20.05 -15.35 25.42
CA ASN A 204 -21.13 -14.74 26.17
C ASN A 204 -20.60 -14.02 27.42
N THR A 205 -20.92 -12.73 27.53
CA THR A 205 -20.50 -11.86 28.65
C THR A 205 -21.61 -11.63 29.68
N THR A 206 -22.75 -12.32 29.60
CA THR A 206 -23.90 -12.11 30.49
C THR A 206 -23.75 -12.77 31.85
N GLY A 207 -22.72 -13.57 32.09
CA GLY A 207 -22.39 -14.13 33.41
C GLY A 207 -21.18 -13.42 34.00
N ARG A 208 -21.33 -12.57 35.03
CA ARG A 208 -20.20 -12.16 35.84
C ARG A 208 -19.60 -13.38 36.51
N PRO A 209 -18.31 -13.71 36.30
CA PRO A 209 -17.65 -14.63 37.20
C PRO A 209 -17.53 -13.92 38.55
N THR A 210 -18.32 -14.32 39.51
CA THR A 210 -18.04 -14.03 40.92
C THR A 210 -16.92 -14.97 41.33
N GLY A 211 -15.70 -14.58 41.09
CA GLY A 211 -14.50 -15.24 41.59
C GLY A 211 -13.81 -14.27 42.54
N ASP A 212 -13.95 -14.52 43.81
CA ASP A 212 -13.06 -13.92 44.82
C ASP A 212 -11.64 -14.42 44.53
N TRP A 213 -10.70 -13.49 44.46
CA TRP A 213 -9.24 -13.74 44.33
C TRP A 213 -8.60 -13.70 45.69
#